data_c0d1a6262191a12240a609aa4aa02f7b
#
_entry.id   c0d1a6262191a12240a609aa4aa02f7b
#
_cell.length_a   1.000
_cell.length_b   1.000
_cell.length_c   1.000
_cell.angle_alpha   90.00
_cell.angle_beta   90.00
_cell.angle_gamma   90.00
#
_symmetry.space_group_name_H-M   'P 1'
#
loop_
_entity.id
_entity.type
_entity.pdbx_description
1 polymer ?
#
loop_
_entity_poly.entity_id
_entity_poly.type
_entity_poly.pdbx_seq_one_letter_code
_entity_poly.pdbx_strand_id
1 'polypeptide(L)'
;KAGSTVTIMDGSNVLGTTTAGADGTWSFTPSVDLGRGEHSFTATAKDPMGNESSSSSWTVTIDTDAPVKPTIDAALDDVGTVQGTLSDGSSTDDPTPTLSGKAEAGSTVKIYDQNGLLGEVTAKADGTWSFSPTAKLPEGEHRFHVTATDKAGNTSADSDDFVLTLDYTAPDASKLAITEVYDDVKASGVVASGGETDDNRPLIKGTGAEPGNTITVYNGDKVIGTAKVQADGTWSLEPTTPLPDGKYTLTAKETDGVGNVSGPSAEYVINVATVPPQAPTLDTVYDDVAPHADYLQKGDVTNDTTPTLSGSSGVIGGTISIYDNGRLIGTATVGSNGSWSFTPDTALADGNHSFTATVTDGVGRTSEPTGGFGIVVDTKAPDAASDLLVTDNVGAYQGPVVSGDTTDD
;
A
#
# COMPACT_ATOMS: atom_id res chain seq x y z
N LYS A 1 60.23 59.06 24.16
CA LYS A 1 61.35 59.94 23.93
C LYS A 1 62.55 59.07 23.50
N ALA A 2 63.26 59.46 22.52
CA ALA A 2 64.44 58.73 22.05
C ALA A 2 65.46 58.55 23.21
N GLY A 3 66.02 57.34 23.32
CA GLY A 3 66.99 56.97 24.33
C GLY A 3 66.45 56.73 25.78
N SER A 4 65.10 56.84 25.94
CA SER A 4 64.50 56.47 27.24
C SER A 4 64.55 54.95 27.47
N THR A 5 64.77 54.51 28.71
CA THR A 5 64.58 53.10 29.11
C THR A 5 63.15 52.89 29.35
N VAL A 6 62.54 51.90 28.61
CA VAL A 6 61.16 51.45 28.80
C VAL A 6 61.19 50.20 29.65
N THR A 7 60.44 50.21 30.76
CA THR A 7 60.26 49.05 31.65
C THR A 7 58.86 48.46 31.34
N ILE A 8 58.83 47.18 31.05
CA ILE A 8 57.63 46.42 30.79
C ILE A 8 57.29 45.51 31.98
N MET A 9 56.07 45.59 32.46
CA MET A 9 55.57 44.81 33.57
C MET A 9 54.32 44.02 33.19
N ASP A 10 54.16 42.91 33.90
CA ASP A 10 52.88 42.16 33.87
C ASP A 10 52.34 42.16 35.31
N GLY A 11 51.24 42.90 35.47
CA GLY A 11 50.76 43.24 36.83
C GLY A 11 51.88 43.92 37.68
N SER A 12 52.34 43.24 38.73
CA SER A 12 53.44 43.70 39.59
C SER A 12 54.83 43.17 39.20
N ASN A 13 54.91 42.24 38.21
CA ASN A 13 56.16 41.59 37.82
C ASN A 13 56.87 42.35 36.71
N VAL A 14 58.17 42.65 36.87
CA VAL A 14 58.97 43.22 35.76
C VAL A 14 59.36 42.11 34.81
N LEU A 15 58.90 42.23 33.57
CA LEU A 15 59.25 41.28 32.50
C LEU A 15 60.62 41.61 31.85
N GLY A 16 60.99 42.89 31.85
CA GLY A 16 62.24 43.34 31.33
C GLY A 16 62.23 44.80 30.91
N THR A 17 63.33 45.23 30.28
CA THR A 17 63.51 46.59 29.82
C THR A 17 63.95 46.60 28.36
N THR A 18 63.65 47.68 27.65
CA THR A 18 64.15 47.98 26.29
C THR A 18 64.48 49.46 26.18
N THR A 19 65.21 49.87 25.17
CA THR A 19 65.52 51.29 24.93
C THR A 19 64.73 51.82 23.71
N ALA A 20 64.14 52.99 23.89
CA ALA A 20 63.44 53.66 22.79
C ALA A 20 64.43 54.17 21.71
N GLY A 21 64.17 53.80 20.47
CA GLY A 21 64.97 54.22 19.31
C GLY A 21 64.98 55.72 19.04
N ALA A 22 65.72 56.16 18.02
CA ALA A 22 65.86 57.55 17.68
C ALA A 22 64.54 58.21 17.29
N ASP A 23 63.55 57.41 16.69
CA ASP A 23 62.23 57.82 16.39
C ASP A 23 61.24 57.76 17.56
N GLY A 24 61.69 57.28 18.71
CA GLY A 24 60.89 57.10 19.92
C GLY A 24 60.05 55.78 19.91
N THR A 25 60.19 54.92 18.91
CA THR A 25 59.61 53.58 18.94
C THR A 25 60.43 52.61 19.78
N TRP A 26 59.77 51.54 20.28
CA TRP A 26 60.37 50.45 20.99
C TRP A 26 59.62 49.15 20.73
N SER A 27 60.31 48.05 20.96
CA SER A 27 59.75 46.72 20.97
C SER A 27 60.36 45.89 22.09
N PHE A 28 59.61 44.95 22.63
CA PHE A 28 60.06 44.06 23.66
C PHE A 28 59.44 42.67 23.46
N THR A 29 60.24 41.64 23.58
CA THR A 29 59.80 40.25 23.60
C THR A 29 60.19 39.63 24.91
N PRO A 30 59.30 39.09 25.76
CA PRO A 30 59.61 38.37 26.94
C PRO A 30 60.61 37.24 26.67
N SER A 31 61.60 37.05 27.59
CA SER A 31 62.61 35.99 27.46
C SER A 31 62.12 34.63 28.01
N VAL A 32 60.99 34.62 28.69
CA VAL A 32 60.31 33.45 29.24
C VAL A 32 58.86 33.41 28.69
N ASP A 33 58.31 32.21 28.47
CA ASP A 33 56.95 32.05 28.15
C ASP A 33 56.06 32.60 29.28
N LEU A 34 55.02 33.33 28.88
CA LEU A 34 53.96 33.77 29.76
C LEU A 34 53.07 32.64 30.14
N GLY A 35 52.62 32.57 31.38
CA GLY A 35 51.68 31.56 31.84
C GLY A 35 50.29 31.77 31.22
N ARG A 36 49.44 30.78 31.39
CA ARG A 36 48.02 30.89 31.02
C ARG A 36 47.29 31.85 31.96
N GLY A 37 46.31 32.56 31.39
CA GLY A 37 45.46 33.49 32.15
C GLY A 37 45.51 34.91 31.61
N GLU A 38 44.89 35.82 32.36
CA GLU A 38 44.87 37.23 32.01
C GLU A 38 46.20 37.90 32.39
N HIS A 39 46.84 38.56 31.46
CA HIS A 39 48.05 39.36 31.61
C HIS A 39 47.73 40.82 31.37
N SER A 40 48.10 41.68 32.36
CA SER A 40 47.90 43.12 32.28
C SER A 40 49.27 43.82 32.15
N PHE A 41 49.69 44.01 30.90
CA PHE A 41 50.93 44.66 30.58
C PHE A 41 50.83 46.15 30.81
N THR A 42 51.89 46.68 31.51
CA THR A 42 52.14 48.15 31.63
C THR A 42 53.51 48.47 31.15
N ALA A 43 53.67 49.67 30.60
CA ALA A 43 54.96 50.19 30.18
C ALA A 43 55.19 51.60 30.76
N THR A 44 56.30 51.80 31.36
CA THR A 44 56.79 53.14 31.83
C THR A 44 58.10 53.46 31.15
N ALA A 45 58.31 54.71 30.79
CA ALA A 45 59.55 55.19 30.18
C ALA A 45 60.28 56.17 31.09
N LYS A 46 61.59 55.94 31.35
CA LYS A 46 62.44 56.79 32.10
C LYS A 46 63.48 57.42 31.21
N ASP A 47 63.54 58.73 31.19
CA ASP A 47 64.54 59.43 30.38
C ASP A 47 65.94 59.41 31.07
N PRO A 48 67.03 59.78 30.37
CA PRO A 48 68.37 59.84 30.92
C PRO A 48 68.55 60.80 32.12
N MET A 49 67.60 61.74 32.25
CA MET A 49 67.57 62.68 33.37
C MET A 49 66.81 62.16 34.61
N GLY A 50 66.22 60.97 34.50
CA GLY A 50 65.50 60.29 35.57
C GLY A 50 63.96 60.58 35.58
N ASN A 51 63.42 61.36 34.67
CA ASN A 51 61.95 61.62 34.61
C ASN A 51 61.20 60.39 34.07
N GLU A 52 60.16 59.99 34.82
CA GLU A 52 59.32 58.85 34.47
C GLU A 52 57.97 59.29 33.85
N SER A 53 57.51 58.52 32.89
CA SER A 53 56.18 58.71 32.25
C SER A 53 55.10 58.03 33.13
N SER A 54 53.84 58.43 32.94
CA SER A 54 52.70 57.61 33.33
C SER A 54 52.69 56.29 32.54
N SER A 55 52.15 55.24 33.10
CA SER A 55 51.99 53.92 32.42
C SER A 55 50.81 53.95 31.55
N SER A 56 50.88 53.23 30.40
CA SER A 56 49.77 52.76 29.63
C SER A 56 49.56 51.27 29.91
N SER A 57 48.33 50.78 29.83
CA SER A 57 48.03 49.35 30.08
C SER A 57 47.43 48.69 28.87
N TRP A 58 47.75 47.44 28.71
CA TRP A 58 47.18 46.58 27.68
C TRP A 58 46.91 45.20 28.25
N THR A 59 45.65 44.70 28.16
CA THR A 59 45.27 43.39 28.69
C THR A 59 45.15 42.39 27.54
N VAL A 60 45.70 41.20 27.75
CA VAL A 60 45.58 40.05 26.86
C VAL A 60 45.37 38.78 27.69
N THR A 61 44.56 37.89 27.20
CA THR A 61 44.41 36.55 27.79
C THR A 61 45.23 35.56 26.99
N ILE A 62 46.14 34.85 27.63
CA ILE A 62 46.86 33.72 27.05
C ILE A 62 46.07 32.46 27.38
N ASP A 63 45.54 31.82 26.32
CA ASP A 63 44.86 30.55 26.41
C ASP A 63 45.56 29.53 25.51
N THR A 64 45.99 28.43 26.08
CA THR A 64 46.67 27.31 25.41
C THR A 64 45.94 26.00 25.59
N ASP A 65 44.74 26.04 26.18
CA ASP A 65 43.91 24.85 26.36
C ASP A 65 43.07 24.62 25.12
N ALA A 66 43.14 23.42 24.59
CA ALA A 66 42.22 23.00 23.57
C ALA A 66 40.80 22.81 24.15
N PRO A 67 39.76 23.15 23.37
CA PRO A 67 38.38 22.84 23.75
C PRO A 67 38.18 21.37 24.09
N VAL A 68 37.20 21.08 24.90
CA VAL A 68 36.76 19.71 25.17
C VAL A 68 36.31 19.07 23.83
N LYS A 69 36.60 17.78 23.70
CA LYS A 69 36.16 16.96 22.54
C LYS A 69 34.67 17.20 22.27
N PRO A 70 34.28 17.67 21.08
CA PRO A 70 32.89 17.90 20.72
C PRO A 70 32.13 16.59 20.46
N THR A 71 30.80 16.67 20.35
CA THR A 71 29.94 15.52 20.04
C THR A 71 29.06 15.80 18.83
N ILE A 72 28.69 14.73 18.13
CA ILE A 72 27.51 14.67 17.23
C ILE A 72 26.47 13.83 17.96
N ASP A 73 25.37 14.44 18.36
CA ASP A 73 24.36 13.78 19.18
C ASP A 73 23.25 13.16 18.34
N ALA A 74 22.94 13.76 17.18
CA ALA A 74 21.88 13.32 16.27
C ALA A 74 22.03 13.95 14.88
N ALA A 75 21.33 13.36 13.91
CA ALA A 75 21.00 14.01 12.65
C ALA A 75 19.47 14.11 12.51
N LEU A 76 19.00 15.03 11.67
CA LEU A 76 17.59 15.19 11.33
C LEU A 76 17.42 14.90 9.85
N ASP A 77 16.47 14.02 9.54
CA ASP A 77 15.92 13.78 8.23
C ASP A 77 14.63 14.60 8.11
N ASP A 78 14.52 15.47 7.12
CA ASP A 78 13.34 16.31 6.88
C ASP A 78 12.77 16.15 5.45
N VAL A 79 13.18 15.09 4.73
CA VAL A 79 12.72 14.77 3.37
C VAL A 79 11.93 13.47 3.31
N GLY A 80 11.29 13.20 2.18
CA GLY A 80 10.61 11.93 1.91
C GLY A 80 9.39 11.65 2.78
N THR A 81 9.05 10.37 2.90
CA THR A 81 7.87 9.88 3.64
C THR A 81 8.21 9.41 5.06
N VAL A 82 9.49 9.11 5.33
CA VAL A 82 10.00 8.68 6.63
C VAL A 82 10.95 9.76 7.14
N GLN A 83 10.45 10.63 8.01
CA GLN A 83 11.18 11.78 8.54
C GLN A 83 11.41 11.64 10.04
N GLY A 84 12.45 12.28 10.56
CA GLY A 84 12.67 12.35 12.00
C GLY A 84 14.13 12.39 12.41
N THR A 85 14.36 12.22 13.73
CA THR A 85 15.69 12.20 14.31
C THR A 85 16.38 10.87 14.06
N LEU A 86 17.56 10.93 13.47
CA LEU A 86 18.45 9.81 13.20
C LEU A 86 19.49 9.66 14.30
N SER A 87 19.77 8.42 14.66
CA SER A 87 20.89 8.04 15.53
C SER A 87 22.07 7.52 14.73
N ASP A 88 23.20 7.35 15.39
CA ASP A 88 24.36 6.68 14.81
C ASP A 88 23.99 5.30 14.24
N GLY A 89 24.46 5.01 13.01
CA GLY A 89 24.16 3.79 12.25
C GLY A 89 22.83 3.79 11.49
N SER A 90 22.06 4.89 11.50
CA SER A 90 20.79 4.99 10.75
C SER A 90 21.00 5.14 9.25
N SER A 91 19.96 4.74 8.48
CA SER A 91 19.84 5.05 7.04
C SER A 91 18.82 6.15 6.82
N THR A 92 18.96 6.92 5.72
CA THR A 92 18.11 8.08 5.38
C THR A 92 18.06 8.33 3.89
N ASP A 93 16.92 8.81 3.39
CA ASP A 93 16.76 9.32 2.01
C ASP A 93 17.10 10.82 1.91
N ASP A 94 17.47 11.47 3.03
CA ASP A 94 17.90 12.85 3.03
C ASP A 94 19.37 12.99 2.56
N PRO A 95 19.64 13.63 1.43
CA PRO A 95 21.01 13.83 0.94
C PRO A 95 21.76 14.95 1.66
N THR A 96 21.11 15.70 2.56
CA THR A 96 21.64 16.84 3.29
C THR A 96 21.23 16.85 4.76
N PRO A 97 21.38 15.72 5.50
CA PRO A 97 20.87 15.60 6.87
C PRO A 97 21.45 16.65 7.78
N THR A 98 20.62 17.23 8.64
CA THR A 98 21.07 18.26 9.59
C THR A 98 21.71 17.63 10.81
N LEU A 99 23.04 17.68 10.89
CA LEU A 99 23.82 17.21 12.05
C LEU A 99 23.70 18.19 13.22
N SER A 100 23.65 17.69 14.45
CA SER A 100 23.59 18.50 15.66
C SER A 100 24.34 17.85 16.81
N GLY A 101 24.85 18.71 17.73
CA GLY A 101 25.62 18.21 18.87
C GLY A 101 26.05 19.31 19.81
N LYS A 102 27.13 19.04 20.55
CA LYS A 102 27.69 19.95 21.54
C LYS A 102 29.17 20.22 21.31
N ALA A 103 29.56 21.42 21.62
CA ALA A 103 30.95 21.87 21.62
C ALA A 103 31.10 23.00 22.66
N GLU A 104 32.31 23.46 22.88
CA GLU A 104 32.57 24.62 23.73
C GLU A 104 31.85 25.86 23.21
N ALA A 105 31.16 26.58 24.09
CA ALA A 105 30.39 27.76 23.72
C ALA A 105 31.25 28.83 23.02
N GLY A 106 30.83 29.23 21.83
CA GLY A 106 31.52 30.23 21.00
C GLY A 106 32.72 29.71 20.23
N SER A 107 33.06 28.41 20.32
CA SER A 107 34.07 27.79 19.45
C SER A 107 33.58 27.64 18.02
N THR A 108 34.50 27.57 17.07
CA THR A 108 34.24 27.22 15.69
C THR A 108 34.24 25.70 15.54
N VAL A 109 33.10 25.10 15.23
CA VAL A 109 32.95 23.66 14.97
C VAL A 109 33.14 23.43 13.48
N LYS A 110 34.09 22.59 13.10
CA LYS A 110 34.31 22.13 11.73
C LYS A 110 33.80 20.73 11.59
N ILE A 111 33.01 20.48 10.53
CA ILE A 111 32.34 19.23 10.26
C ILE A 111 33.01 18.55 9.05
N TYR A 112 33.36 17.29 9.21
CA TYR A 112 34.04 16.48 8.22
C TYR A 112 33.26 15.20 7.96
N ASP A 113 33.41 14.66 6.76
CA ASP A 113 33.18 13.25 6.44
C ASP A 113 34.51 12.61 5.99
N GLN A 114 34.45 11.34 5.57
CA GLN A 114 35.63 10.64 5.05
C GLN A 114 36.24 11.28 3.79
N ASN A 115 35.55 12.19 3.13
CA ASN A 115 36.00 12.89 1.91
C ASN A 115 36.60 14.27 2.20
N GLY A 116 36.49 14.76 3.43
CA GLY A 116 37.07 16.02 3.89
C GLY A 116 36.07 16.97 4.56
N LEU A 117 36.47 18.26 4.62
CA LEU A 117 35.69 19.31 5.27
C LEU A 117 34.38 19.60 4.52
N LEU A 118 33.27 19.45 5.20
CA LEU A 118 31.93 19.80 4.69
C LEU A 118 31.56 21.26 4.97
N GLY A 119 32.02 21.81 6.09
CA GLY A 119 31.74 23.18 6.48
C GLY A 119 32.07 23.47 7.96
N GLU A 120 31.65 24.66 8.39
CA GLU A 120 31.88 25.09 9.77
C GLU A 120 30.70 25.92 10.29
N VAL A 121 30.49 25.86 11.62
CA VAL A 121 29.51 26.66 12.36
C VAL A 121 30.08 27.12 13.71
N THR A 122 29.48 28.14 14.30
CA THR A 122 29.85 28.57 15.65
C THR A 122 28.88 27.93 16.67
N ALA A 123 29.44 27.29 17.70
CA ALA A 123 28.68 26.78 18.84
C ALA A 123 27.98 27.94 19.57
N LYS A 124 26.73 27.77 19.91
CA LYS A 124 25.91 28.76 20.62
C LYS A 124 26.37 28.94 22.05
N ALA A 125 25.81 29.94 22.72
CA ALA A 125 26.15 30.23 24.14
C ALA A 125 25.80 29.09 25.12
N ASP A 126 24.85 28.20 24.71
CA ASP A 126 24.50 26.99 25.47
C ASP A 126 25.33 25.76 25.08
N GLY A 127 26.34 25.94 24.23
CA GLY A 127 27.21 24.90 23.73
C GLY A 127 26.63 24.03 22.64
N THR A 128 25.40 24.28 22.17
CA THR A 128 24.80 23.53 21.05
C THR A 128 25.27 24.07 19.72
N TRP A 129 25.33 23.16 18.72
CA TRP A 129 25.59 23.52 17.33
C TRP A 129 24.68 22.70 16.39
N SER A 130 24.51 23.20 15.18
CA SER A 130 23.72 22.52 14.15
C SER A 130 24.26 22.92 12.76
N PHE A 131 24.38 21.96 11.86
CA PHE A 131 24.93 22.13 10.53
C PHE A 131 24.19 21.26 9.51
N SER A 132 23.76 21.83 8.40
CA SER A 132 23.23 21.12 7.24
C SER A 132 24.20 21.28 6.06
N PRO A 133 24.62 20.21 5.40
CA PRO A 133 25.43 20.30 4.20
C PRO A 133 24.73 21.16 3.13
N THR A 134 25.47 22.07 2.49
CA THR A 134 24.92 22.95 1.45
C THR A 134 24.86 22.27 0.10
N ALA A 135 25.60 21.17 -0.08
CA ALA A 135 25.63 20.36 -1.27
C ALA A 135 25.14 18.94 -0.92
N LYS A 136 24.42 18.33 -1.86
CA LYS A 136 24.00 16.93 -1.78
C LYS A 136 25.20 16.01 -1.59
N LEU A 137 25.20 15.24 -0.52
CA LEU A 137 26.19 14.18 -0.28
C LEU A 137 25.91 12.98 -1.20
N PRO A 138 26.94 12.22 -1.64
CA PRO A 138 26.72 11.00 -2.42
C PRO A 138 25.94 9.94 -1.63
N GLU A 139 25.36 8.96 -2.33
CA GLU A 139 24.82 7.75 -1.68
C GLU A 139 25.93 6.90 -1.08
N GLY A 140 25.60 6.15 -0.03
CA GLY A 140 26.48 5.25 0.68
C GLY A 140 26.75 5.64 2.13
N GLU A 141 27.72 4.98 2.74
CA GLU A 141 28.11 5.23 4.13
C GLU A 141 28.90 6.51 4.26
N HIS A 142 28.47 7.38 5.18
CA HIS A 142 29.15 8.60 5.60
C HIS A 142 29.56 8.47 7.06
N ARG A 143 30.84 8.79 7.37
CA ARG A 143 31.42 8.84 8.71
C ARG A 143 31.71 10.29 9.05
N PHE A 144 30.82 10.90 9.80
CA PHE A 144 30.95 12.28 10.21
C PHE A 144 31.75 12.38 11.50
N HIS A 145 32.66 13.33 11.54
CA HIS A 145 33.34 13.75 12.77
C HIS A 145 33.50 15.27 12.82
N VAL A 146 33.70 15.81 13.98
CA VAL A 146 33.82 17.25 14.22
C VAL A 146 34.99 17.60 15.10
N THR A 147 35.58 18.79 14.88
CA THR A 147 36.54 19.43 15.79
C THR A 147 35.98 20.76 16.24
N ALA A 148 36.41 21.21 17.41
CA ALA A 148 36.10 22.54 17.92
C ALA A 148 37.39 23.37 18.04
N THR A 149 37.38 24.62 17.57
CA THR A 149 38.50 25.56 17.70
C THR A 149 38.02 26.76 18.47
N ASP A 150 38.72 27.09 19.58
CA ASP A 150 38.41 28.24 20.40
C ASP A 150 38.85 29.58 19.79
N LYS A 151 38.62 30.68 20.48
CA LYS A 151 38.99 32.03 20.00
C LYS A 151 40.51 32.27 20.00
N ALA A 152 41.29 31.51 20.79
CA ALA A 152 42.73 31.59 20.83
C ALA A 152 43.39 30.77 19.69
N GLY A 153 42.64 29.89 19.02
CA GLY A 153 43.13 29.05 17.94
C GLY A 153 43.47 27.63 18.36
N ASN A 154 43.24 27.24 19.62
CA ASN A 154 43.46 25.87 20.07
C ASN A 154 42.36 24.98 19.54
N THR A 155 42.72 23.79 19.02
CA THR A 155 41.77 22.84 18.41
C THR A 155 41.68 21.56 19.24
N SER A 156 40.46 21.08 19.44
CA SER A 156 40.16 19.85 20.16
C SER A 156 40.63 18.59 19.42
N ALA A 157 40.62 17.45 20.12
CA ALA A 157 40.57 16.15 19.43
C ALA A 157 39.27 16.00 18.63
N ASP A 158 39.30 15.09 17.62
CA ASP A 158 38.12 14.71 16.84
C ASP A 158 37.04 14.11 17.73
N SER A 159 35.77 14.34 17.41
CA SER A 159 34.65 13.62 17.99
C SER A 159 34.74 12.12 17.69
N ASP A 160 33.90 11.31 18.32
CA ASP A 160 33.63 9.97 17.84
C ASP A 160 32.89 10.08 16.48
N ASP A 161 33.04 9.03 15.63
CA ASP A 161 32.36 8.96 14.36
C ASP A 161 30.85 8.85 14.60
N PHE A 162 30.08 9.55 13.78
CA PHE A 162 28.65 9.41 13.63
C PHE A 162 28.37 8.93 12.21
N VAL A 163 27.83 7.73 12.10
CA VAL A 163 27.68 7.03 10.80
C VAL A 163 26.25 7.14 10.32
N LEU A 164 26.07 7.54 9.07
CA LEU A 164 24.80 7.44 8.34
C LEU A 164 25.01 6.73 7.02
N THR A 165 24.00 5.98 6.58
CA THR A 165 23.92 5.46 5.20
C THR A 165 22.89 6.26 4.44
N LEU A 166 23.32 7.00 3.43
CA LEU A 166 22.45 7.76 2.55
C LEU A 166 22.00 6.89 1.39
N ASP A 167 20.70 6.79 1.20
CA ASP A 167 20.05 6.05 0.09
C ASP A 167 18.79 6.82 -0.34
N TYR A 168 18.88 7.53 -1.44
CA TYR A 168 17.79 8.30 -2.03
C TYR A 168 17.42 7.79 -3.43
N THR A 169 17.85 6.57 -3.75
CA THR A 169 17.50 5.88 -4.99
C THR A 169 16.21 5.07 -4.79
N ALA A 170 15.18 5.39 -5.55
CA ALA A 170 13.92 4.64 -5.50
C ALA A 170 14.11 3.20 -6.01
N PRO A 171 13.39 2.22 -5.43
CA PRO A 171 13.39 0.84 -5.91
C PRO A 171 13.05 0.73 -7.40
N ASP A 172 13.65 -0.25 -8.10
CA ASP A 172 13.46 -0.46 -9.53
C ASP A 172 12.10 -1.12 -9.83
N ALA A 173 11.16 -0.34 -10.36
CA ALA A 173 9.84 -0.83 -10.75
C ALA A 173 9.82 -1.69 -12.04
N SER A 174 10.94 -1.87 -12.73
CA SER A 174 10.95 -2.54 -14.06
C SER A 174 10.50 -4.00 -14.01
N LYS A 175 10.62 -4.65 -12.85
CA LYS A 175 10.19 -6.03 -12.59
C LYS A 175 8.97 -6.12 -11.69
N LEU A 176 8.55 -5.00 -11.09
CA LEU A 176 7.41 -4.97 -10.18
C LEU A 176 6.12 -5.23 -10.97
N ALA A 177 5.39 -6.27 -10.59
CA ALA A 177 4.15 -6.64 -11.27
C ALA A 177 3.09 -7.17 -10.31
N ILE A 178 1.83 -6.85 -10.58
CA ILE A 178 0.68 -7.63 -10.13
C ILE A 178 0.58 -8.82 -11.09
N THR A 179 0.78 -10.03 -10.59
CA THR A 179 0.81 -11.24 -11.41
C THR A 179 -0.49 -12.01 -11.42
N GLU A 180 -1.27 -11.88 -10.35
CA GLU A 180 -2.50 -12.64 -10.15
C GLU A 180 -3.47 -11.86 -9.25
N VAL A 181 -4.74 -11.90 -9.62
CA VAL A 181 -5.86 -11.60 -8.73
C VAL A 181 -6.68 -12.87 -8.61
N TYR A 182 -6.89 -13.36 -7.40
CA TYR A 182 -7.55 -14.63 -7.13
C TYR A 182 -8.89 -14.40 -6.42
N ASP A 183 -9.94 -14.98 -7.01
CA ASP A 183 -11.29 -15.04 -6.47
C ASP A 183 -11.42 -16.31 -5.64
N ASP A 184 -11.78 -16.24 -4.37
CA ASP A 184 -11.97 -17.38 -3.49
C ASP A 184 -13.45 -17.64 -3.12
N VAL A 185 -14.38 -16.93 -3.80
CA VAL A 185 -15.82 -17.05 -3.61
C VAL A 185 -16.41 -17.92 -4.72
N LYS A 186 -17.31 -18.86 -4.39
CA LYS A 186 -18.06 -19.75 -5.30
C LYS A 186 -17.26 -20.34 -6.47
N ALA A 187 -17.28 -19.70 -7.65
CA ALA A 187 -16.51 -20.13 -8.83
C ALA A 187 -15.05 -19.67 -8.72
N SER A 188 -14.37 -20.09 -7.65
CA SER A 188 -13.02 -19.66 -7.30
C SER A 188 -11.99 -19.92 -8.41
N GLY A 189 -11.08 -18.97 -8.60
CA GLY A 189 -10.02 -19.08 -9.58
C GLY A 189 -9.29 -17.79 -9.86
N VAL A 190 -8.36 -17.84 -10.81
CA VAL A 190 -7.61 -16.66 -11.25
C VAL A 190 -8.48 -15.77 -12.12
N VAL A 191 -8.63 -14.52 -11.73
CA VAL A 191 -9.30 -13.47 -12.49
C VAL A 191 -8.27 -12.84 -13.42
N ALA A 192 -8.32 -13.17 -14.71
CA ALA A 192 -7.43 -12.58 -15.70
C ALA A 192 -7.61 -11.06 -15.79
N SER A 193 -6.55 -10.34 -16.21
CA SER A 193 -6.69 -8.88 -16.41
C SER A 193 -7.76 -8.56 -17.43
N GLY A 194 -8.71 -7.71 -17.05
CA GLY A 194 -9.95 -7.41 -17.76
C GLY A 194 -11.13 -8.30 -17.36
N GLY A 195 -10.92 -9.29 -16.50
CA GLY A 195 -11.96 -10.22 -16.02
C GLY A 195 -12.88 -9.65 -14.96
N GLU A 196 -13.94 -10.40 -14.68
CA GLU A 196 -14.95 -10.10 -13.67
C GLU A 196 -14.82 -11.05 -12.48
N THR A 197 -15.18 -10.58 -11.28
CA THR A 197 -15.18 -11.35 -10.02
C THR A 197 -16.39 -10.97 -9.18
N ASP A 198 -16.99 -11.94 -8.49
CA ASP A 198 -17.98 -11.68 -7.44
C ASP A 198 -17.35 -11.60 -6.04
N ASP A 199 -16.05 -11.80 -5.95
CA ASP A 199 -15.27 -11.56 -4.75
C ASP A 199 -14.95 -10.06 -4.60
N ASN A 200 -15.46 -9.44 -3.54
CA ASN A 200 -15.16 -8.04 -3.23
C ASN A 200 -13.92 -7.85 -2.34
N ARG A 201 -13.20 -8.93 -2.04
CA ARG A 201 -11.93 -8.93 -1.32
C ARG A 201 -10.90 -9.85 -1.98
N PRO A 202 -10.72 -9.77 -3.30
CA PRO A 202 -9.89 -10.72 -4.01
C PRO A 202 -8.45 -10.67 -3.52
N LEU A 203 -7.78 -11.83 -3.47
CA LEU A 203 -6.38 -11.92 -3.11
C LEU A 203 -5.50 -11.43 -4.28
N ILE A 204 -4.88 -10.28 -4.12
CA ILE A 204 -3.97 -9.67 -5.10
C ILE A 204 -2.55 -10.15 -4.82
N LYS A 205 -1.88 -10.73 -5.80
CA LYS A 205 -0.50 -11.24 -5.69
C LYS A 205 0.43 -10.56 -6.69
N GLY A 206 1.71 -10.49 -6.34
CA GLY A 206 2.71 -9.93 -7.23
C GLY A 206 4.12 -10.36 -6.89
N THR A 207 5.04 -9.91 -7.75
CA THR A 207 6.47 -10.26 -7.71
C THR A 207 7.33 -9.07 -8.13
N GLY A 208 8.66 -9.26 -8.08
CA GLY A 208 9.64 -8.33 -8.61
C GLY A 208 10.00 -7.20 -7.67
N ALA A 209 9.67 -7.33 -6.40
CA ALA A 209 10.01 -6.37 -5.36
C ALA A 209 11.16 -6.86 -4.48
N GLU A 210 11.82 -5.96 -3.77
CA GLU A 210 12.93 -6.27 -2.88
C GLU A 210 12.43 -6.77 -1.52
N PRO A 211 13.02 -7.86 -0.99
CA PRO A 211 12.60 -8.42 0.30
C PRO A 211 12.62 -7.41 1.45
N GLY A 212 11.54 -7.39 2.22
CA GLY A 212 11.40 -6.50 3.37
C GLY A 212 10.78 -5.14 3.06
N ASN A 213 10.75 -4.72 1.80
CA ASN A 213 10.10 -3.49 1.38
C ASN A 213 8.57 -3.56 1.53
N THR A 214 7.92 -2.45 1.35
CA THR A 214 6.45 -2.34 1.46
C THR A 214 5.85 -2.07 0.09
N ILE A 215 4.90 -2.92 -0.34
CA ILE A 215 4.07 -2.67 -1.51
C ILE A 215 2.82 -1.91 -1.09
N THR A 216 2.48 -0.89 -1.86
CA THR A 216 1.18 -0.22 -1.80
C THR A 216 0.45 -0.43 -3.11
N VAL A 217 -0.75 -1.02 -3.04
CA VAL A 217 -1.62 -1.21 -4.22
C VAL A 217 -2.60 -0.06 -4.31
N TYR A 218 -2.77 0.45 -5.52
CA TYR A 218 -3.62 1.59 -5.85
C TYR A 218 -4.70 1.23 -6.87
N ASN A 219 -5.82 1.95 -6.84
CA ASN A 219 -6.76 2.12 -7.95
C ASN A 219 -6.78 3.60 -8.34
N GLY A 220 -6.08 3.95 -9.42
CA GLY A 220 -5.73 5.35 -9.69
C GLY A 220 -4.90 5.93 -8.53
N ASP A 221 -5.38 7.01 -7.91
CA ASP A 221 -4.71 7.63 -6.74
C ASP A 221 -5.18 7.08 -5.39
N LYS A 222 -6.20 6.19 -5.40
CA LYS A 222 -6.77 5.65 -4.16
C LYS A 222 -6.00 4.41 -3.72
N VAL A 223 -5.50 4.41 -2.48
CA VAL A 223 -4.87 3.23 -1.85
C VAL A 223 -5.94 2.16 -1.59
N ILE A 224 -5.65 0.94 -2.03
CA ILE A 224 -6.42 -0.27 -1.77
C ILE A 224 -5.89 -0.98 -0.51
N GLY A 225 -4.57 -1.01 -0.34
CA GLY A 225 -3.93 -1.59 0.84
C GLY A 225 -2.42 -1.69 0.66
N THR A 226 -1.77 -2.26 1.67
CA THR A 226 -0.31 -2.44 1.71
C THR A 226 0.05 -3.88 2.08
N ALA A 227 1.21 -4.35 1.62
CA ALA A 227 1.76 -5.66 1.93
C ALA A 227 3.28 -5.58 2.14
N LYS A 228 3.85 -6.48 2.95
CA LYS A 228 5.30 -6.67 3.05
C LYS A 228 5.78 -7.66 2.00
N VAL A 229 6.93 -7.36 1.41
CA VAL A 229 7.59 -8.24 0.46
C VAL A 229 8.27 -9.38 1.20
N GLN A 230 8.04 -10.61 0.73
CA GLN A 230 8.62 -11.83 1.30
C GLN A 230 10.09 -12.00 0.88
N ALA A 231 10.79 -12.95 1.51
CA ALA A 231 12.19 -13.23 1.23
C ALA A 231 12.49 -13.66 -0.22
N ASP A 232 11.49 -14.14 -0.94
CA ASP A 232 11.58 -14.56 -2.35
C ASP A 232 11.20 -13.47 -3.35
N GLY A 233 10.90 -12.24 -2.87
CA GLY A 233 10.48 -11.12 -3.70
C GLY A 233 8.99 -11.15 -4.09
N THR A 234 8.21 -12.06 -3.54
CA THR A 234 6.76 -12.12 -3.71
C THR A 234 6.02 -11.29 -2.66
N TRP A 235 4.80 -10.92 -2.97
CA TRP A 235 3.92 -10.24 -2.04
C TRP A 235 2.46 -10.61 -2.32
N SER A 236 1.60 -10.47 -1.31
CA SER A 236 0.17 -10.66 -1.45
C SER A 236 -0.61 -9.71 -0.56
N LEU A 237 -1.76 -9.27 -1.05
CA LEU A 237 -2.66 -8.35 -0.38
C LEU A 237 -4.10 -8.79 -0.57
N GLU A 238 -4.84 -8.94 0.52
CA GLU A 238 -6.28 -8.99 0.54
C GLU A 238 -6.81 -7.64 1.05
N PRO A 239 -7.72 -6.95 0.32
CA PRO A 239 -8.27 -5.69 0.76
C PRO A 239 -9.01 -5.83 2.11
N THR A 240 -8.65 -5.04 3.11
CA THR A 240 -9.32 -5.07 4.42
C THR A 240 -10.74 -4.52 4.38
N THR A 241 -11.00 -3.61 3.44
CA THR A 241 -12.33 -3.04 3.17
C THR A 241 -12.87 -3.64 1.88
N PRO A 242 -14.10 -4.18 1.87
CA PRO A 242 -14.71 -4.66 0.63
C PRO A 242 -14.68 -3.61 -0.48
N LEU A 243 -14.33 -4.04 -1.66
CA LEU A 243 -14.35 -3.22 -2.87
C LEU A 243 -15.78 -3.12 -3.38
N PRO A 244 -16.38 -1.92 -3.53
CA PRO A 244 -17.67 -1.76 -4.20
C PRO A 244 -17.68 -2.29 -5.63
N ASP A 245 -18.86 -2.64 -6.13
CA ASP A 245 -19.02 -3.02 -7.54
C ASP A 245 -18.48 -1.94 -8.48
N GLY A 246 -17.72 -2.35 -9.48
CA GLY A 246 -17.13 -1.46 -10.46
C GLY A 246 -15.79 -1.92 -11.01
N LYS A 247 -15.27 -1.13 -11.94
CA LYS A 247 -13.97 -1.36 -12.57
C LYS A 247 -12.84 -0.82 -11.72
N TYR A 248 -11.81 -1.64 -11.53
CA TYR A 248 -10.56 -1.31 -10.84
C TYR A 248 -9.40 -1.43 -11.81
N THR A 249 -8.58 -0.38 -11.87
CA THR A 249 -7.30 -0.38 -12.59
C THR A 249 -6.20 -0.35 -11.53
N LEU A 250 -5.72 -1.53 -11.18
CA LEU A 250 -4.78 -1.74 -10.08
C LEU A 250 -3.35 -1.50 -10.56
N THR A 251 -2.58 -0.78 -9.75
CA THR A 251 -1.13 -0.63 -9.88
C THR A 251 -0.48 -0.84 -8.51
N ALA A 252 0.78 -1.26 -8.50
CA ALA A 252 1.58 -1.41 -7.29
C ALA A 252 2.76 -0.44 -7.32
N LYS A 253 3.13 0.11 -6.16
CA LYS A 253 4.40 0.82 -5.94
C LYS A 253 5.11 0.20 -4.76
N GLU A 254 6.42 0.20 -4.82
CA GLU A 254 7.30 -0.30 -3.78
C GLU A 254 7.89 0.87 -3.00
N THR A 255 7.95 0.75 -1.67
CA THR A 255 8.62 1.69 -0.77
C THR A 255 9.67 0.94 0.02
N ASP A 256 10.91 1.40 0.00
CA ASP A 256 12.03 0.82 0.73
C ASP A 256 12.02 1.17 2.23
N GLY A 257 13.11 0.80 2.94
CA GLY A 257 13.24 1.02 4.38
C GLY A 257 13.45 2.47 4.80
N VAL A 258 13.89 3.33 3.91
CA VAL A 258 14.14 4.76 4.17
C VAL A 258 13.08 5.68 3.61
N GLY A 259 12.14 5.17 2.82
CA GLY A 259 11.00 5.93 2.33
C GLY A 259 11.00 6.25 0.83
N ASN A 260 12.02 5.83 0.08
CA ASN A 260 12.02 6.02 -1.38
C ASN A 260 10.91 5.18 -2.03
N VAL A 261 10.17 5.79 -2.96
CA VAL A 261 9.03 5.17 -3.62
C VAL A 261 9.30 4.94 -5.10
N SER A 262 9.10 3.71 -5.56
CA SER A 262 9.26 3.33 -6.96
C SER A 262 8.23 3.99 -7.89
N GLY A 263 8.48 3.92 -9.19
CA GLY A 263 7.43 4.09 -10.20
C GLY A 263 6.32 3.04 -10.06
N PRO A 264 5.16 3.23 -10.70
CA PRO A 264 4.09 2.24 -10.68
C PRO A 264 4.43 1.01 -11.52
N SER A 265 3.89 -0.15 -11.13
CA SER A 265 3.86 -1.35 -11.98
C SER A 265 3.00 -1.15 -13.23
N ALA A 266 3.00 -2.13 -14.14
CA ALA A 266 1.96 -2.25 -15.16
C ALA A 266 0.56 -2.38 -14.51
N GLU A 267 -0.46 -1.94 -15.24
CA GLU A 267 -1.84 -2.00 -14.81
C GLU A 267 -2.38 -3.45 -14.83
N TYR A 268 -3.17 -3.79 -13.83
CA TYR A 268 -3.99 -4.99 -13.78
C TYR A 268 -5.45 -4.60 -13.58
N VAL A 269 -6.30 -4.94 -14.55
CA VAL A 269 -7.70 -4.50 -14.54
C VAL A 269 -8.60 -5.62 -14.05
N ILE A 270 -9.54 -5.32 -13.13
CA ILE A 270 -10.62 -6.23 -12.75
C ILE A 270 -11.95 -5.47 -12.71
N ASN A 271 -13.05 -6.21 -12.82
CA ASN A 271 -14.41 -5.69 -12.58
C ASN A 271 -15.03 -6.45 -11.41
N VAL A 272 -15.21 -5.78 -10.29
CA VAL A 272 -15.93 -6.33 -9.12
C VAL A 272 -17.42 -6.19 -9.38
N ALA A 273 -18.17 -7.30 -9.29
CA ALA A 273 -19.59 -7.33 -9.55
C ALA A 273 -20.27 -8.39 -8.66
N THR A 274 -20.75 -7.97 -7.50
CA THR A 274 -21.30 -8.85 -6.46
C THR A 274 -22.81 -9.02 -6.58
N VAL A 275 -23.51 -8.16 -7.34
CA VAL A 275 -24.96 -8.22 -7.50
C VAL A 275 -25.33 -9.40 -8.42
N PRO A 276 -26.18 -10.35 -7.93
CA PRO A 276 -26.67 -11.45 -8.76
C PRO A 276 -27.39 -10.97 -10.01
N PRO A 277 -27.37 -11.76 -11.10
CA PRO A 277 -28.11 -11.43 -12.30
C PRO A 277 -29.63 -11.46 -12.06
N GLN A 278 -30.38 -10.80 -12.93
CA GLN A 278 -31.84 -10.82 -12.91
C GLN A 278 -32.33 -12.25 -13.18
N ALA A 279 -33.43 -12.66 -12.53
CA ALA A 279 -34.07 -13.95 -12.78
C ALA A 279 -34.39 -14.13 -14.25
N PRO A 280 -34.25 -15.35 -14.79
CA PRO A 280 -34.69 -15.66 -16.16
C PRO A 280 -36.21 -15.61 -16.26
N THR A 281 -36.75 -15.71 -17.46
CA THR A 281 -38.19 -16.00 -17.67
C THR A 281 -38.40 -17.49 -17.90
N LEU A 282 -39.55 -18.02 -17.53
CA LEU A 282 -40.09 -19.30 -17.93
C LEU A 282 -41.38 -18.97 -18.70
N ASP A 283 -41.25 -18.89 -20.06
CA ASP A 283 -42.30 -18.31 -20.91
C ASP A 283 -43.29 -19.37 -21.36
N THR A 284 -42.80 -20.57 -21.67
CA THR A 284 -43.63 -21.65 -22.25
C THR A 284 -43.26 -23.01 -21.66
N VAL A 285 -44.28 -23.85 -21.53
CA VAL A 285 -44.19 -25.30 -21.36
C VAL A 285 -44.97 -25.93 -22.51
N TYR A 286 -44.30 -26.76 -23.32
CA TYR A 286 -44.87 -27.34 -24.53
C TYR A 286 -45.04 -28.86 -24.37
N ASP A 287 -46.29 -29.33 -24.63
CA ASP A 287 -46.64 -30.73 -24.71
C ASP A 287 -46.51 -31.17 -26.16
N ASP A 288 -45.72 -32.19 -26.46
CA ASP A 288 -45.55 -32.75 -27.83
C ASP A 288 -46.20 -34.13 -28.00
N VAL A 289 -46.98 -34.58 -27.02
CA VAL A 289 -47.66 -35.89 -27.01
C VAL A 289 -49.11 -35.78 -27.45
N ALA A 290 -49.47 -36.55 -28.48
CA ALA A 290 -50.85 -36.63 -28.95
C ALA A 290 -51.81 -37.17 -27.87
N PRO A 291 -53.08 -36.74 -27.82
CA PRO A 291 -53.83 -35.99 -28.85
C PRO A 291 -53.77 -34.47 -28.68
N HIS A 292 -53.09 -33.93 -27.66
CA HIS A 292 -53.12 -32.52 -27.28
C HIS A 292 -51.73 -31.85 -27.32
N ALA A 293 -51.02 -32.01 -28.45
CA ALA A 293 -49.72 -31.33 -28.61
C ALA A 293 -49.93 -29.82 -28.76
N ASP A 294 -49.64 -29.03 -27.68
CA ASP A 294 -49.83 -27.57 -27.66
C ASP A 294 -49.06 -26.93 -26.46
N TYR A 295 -49.08 -25.60 -26.40
CA TYR A 295 -48.55 -24.84 -25.26
C TYR A 295 -49.51 -24.93 -24.06
N LEU A 296 -48.98 -25.47 -22.97
CA LEU A 296 -49.72 -25.60 -21.72
C LEU A 296 -49.87 -24.25 -21.02
N GLN A 297 -51.01 -24.05 -20.38
CA GLN A 297 -51.27 -22.96 -19.46
C GLN A 297 -51.03 -23.43 -18.03
N LYS A 298 -50.84 -22.48 -17.10
CA LYS A 298 -50.70 -22.80 -15.66
C LYS A 298 -51.96 -23.51 -15.18
N GLY A 299 -51.79 -24.72 -14.64
CA GLY A 299 -52.84 -25.56 -14.11
C GLY A 299 -53.39 -26.57 -15.10
N ASP A 300 -52.92 -26.61 -16.36
CA ASP A 300 -53.32 -27.59 -17.33
C ASP A 300 -52.90 -29.01 -16.93
N VAL A 301 -53.65 -29.97 -17.48
CA VAL A 301 -53.39 -31.40 -17.37
C VAL A 301 -52.80 -31.90 -18.69
N THR A 302 -51.73 -32.71 -18.58
CA THR A 302 -51.05 -33.27 -19.75
C THR A 302 -50.75 -34.75 -19.56
N ASN A 303 -50.67 -35.49 -20.63
CA ASN A 303 -50.14 -36.86 -20.67
C ASN A 303 -48.66 -36.91 -21.08
N ASP A 304 -48.06 -35.74 -21.35
CA ASP A 304 -46.66 -35.62 -21.64
C ASP A 304 -45.84 -35.62 -20.31
N THR A 305 -44.99 -36.64 -20.14
CA THR A 305 -44.12 -36.79 -19.01
C THR A 305 -42.78 -36.09 -19.13
N THR A 306 -42.48 -35.51 -20.30
CA THR A 306 -41.22 -34.82 -20.61
C THR A 306 -41.46 -33.51 -21.34
N PRO A 307 -42.37 -32.62 -20.86
CA PRO A 307 -42.73 -31.39 -21.57
C PRO A 307 -41.51 -30.48 -21.73
N THR A 308 -41.40 -29.79 -22.85
CA THR A 308 -40.31 -28.87 -23.15
C THR A 308 -40.58 -27.51 -22.53
N LEU A 309 -39.70 -27.08 -21.59
CA LEU A 309 -39.71 -25.76 -20.96
C LEU A 309 -38.83 -24.80 -21.76
N SER A 310 -39.28 -23.56 -21.96
CA SER A 310 -38.43 -22.53 -22.59
C SER A 310 -38.70 -21.15 -22.05
N GLY A 311 -37.70 -20.27 -22.25
CA GLY A 311 -37.74 -18.89 -21.79
C GLY A 311 -36.54 -18.08 -22.26
N SER A 312 -36.29 -16.95 -21.55
CA SER A 312 -35.23 -16.05 -21.91
C SER A 312 -34.43 -15.59 -20.68
N SER A 313 -33.22 -15.13 -20.92
CA SER A 313 -32.36 -14.49 -19.91
C SER A 313 -31.42 -13.50 -20.58
N GLY A 314 -31.10 -12.40 -19.89
CA GLY A 314 -30.06 -11.46 -20.32
C GLY A 314 -28.61 -11.98 -20.11
N VAL A 315 -28.43 -13.11 -19.46
CA VAL A 315 -27.11 -13.69 -19.16
C VAL A 315 -26.72 -14.66 -20.29
N ILE A 316 -26.19 -14.11 -21.37
CA ILE A 316 -25.74 -14.91 -22.52
C ILE A 316 -24.64 -15.89 -22.12
N GLY A 317 -24.77 -17.17 -22.45
CA GLY A 317 -23.84 -18.22 -22.05
C GLY A 317 -24.00 -18.68 -20.59
N GLY A 318 -24.87 -18.04 -19.80
CA GLY A 318 -25.19 -18.45 -18.45
C GLY A 318 -25.84 -19.82 -18.37
N THR A 319 -25.78 -20.47 -17.21
CA THR A 319 -26.39 -21.76 -16.94
C THR A 319 -27.76 -21.57 -16.29
N ILE A 320 -28.82 -22.02 -16.95
CA ILE A 320 -30.15 -22.13 -16.35
C ILE A 320 -30.22 -23.42 -15.55
N SER A 321 -30.62 -23.37 -14.32
CA SER A 321 -30.95 -24.51 -13.48
C SER A 321 -32.47 -24.61 -13.36
N ILE A 322 -33.06 -25.76 -13.72
CA ILE A 322 -34.50 -25.99 -13.76
C ILE A 322 -34.87 -26.89 -12.58
N TYR A 323 -35.89 -26.50 -11.84
CA TYR A 323 -36.36 -27.21 -10.66
C TYR A 323 -37.84 -27.60 -10.85
N ASP A 324 -38.20 -28.78 -10.36
CA ASP A 324 -39.57 -29.22 -10.20
C ASP A 324 -39.86 -29.43 -8.72
N ASN A 325 -40.87 -28.73 -8.17
CA ASN A 325 -41.21 -28.76 -6.75
C ASN A 325 -39.97 -28.52 -5.84
N GLY A 326 -39.05 -27.65 -6.28
CA GLY A 326 -37.80 -27.31 -5.57
C GLY A 326 -36.64 -28.31 -5.74
N ARG A 327 -36.84 -29.41 -6.48
CA ARG A 327 -35.79 -30.39 -6.79
C ARG A 327 -35.19 -30.06 -8.16
N LEU A 328 -33.85 -29.97 -8.24
CA LEU A 328 -33.16 -29.80 -9.55
C LEU A 328 -33.46 -30.99 -10.48
N ILE A 329 -33.96 -30.73 -11.68
CA ILE A 329 -34.27 -31.75 -12.70
C ILE A 329 -33.37 -31.64 -13.95
N GLY A 330 -32.58 -30.56 -14.05
CA GLY A 330 -31.60 -30.42 -15.13
C GLY A 330 -31.16 -28.99 -15.35
N THR A 331 -30.32 -28.80 -16.36
CA THR A 331 -29.75 -27.50 -16.71
C THR A 331 -29.83 -27.26 -18.23
N ALA A 332 -29.82 -25.97 -18.60
CA ALA A 332 -29.71 -25.52 -19.98
C ALA A 332 -28.73 -24.34 -20.07
N THR A 333 -28.21 -24.05 -21.28
CA THR A 333 -27.36 -22.88 -21.50
C THR A 333 -28.16 -21.80 -22.23
N VAL A 334 -27.98 -20.54 -21.81
CA VAL A 334 -28.58 -19.39 -22.51
C VAL A 334 -27.87 -19.17 -23.85
N GLY A 335 -28.61 -19.25 -24.93
CA GLY A 335 -28.08 -19.04 -26.27
C GLY A 335 -27.71 -17.61 -26.59
N SER A 336 -26.96 -17.38 -27.66
CA SER A 336 -26.51 -16.06 -28.11
C SER A 336 -27.63 -15.05 -28.37
N ASN A 337 -28.88 -15.55 -28.61
CA ASN A 337 -30.09 -14.73 -28.76
C ASN A 337 -30.83 -14.47 -27.45
N GLY A 338 -30.28 -14.93 -26.32
CA GLY A 338 -30.88 -14.78 -24.99
C GLY A 338 -31.96 -15.82 -24.66
N SER A 339 -32.26 -16.80 -25.54
CA SER A 339 -33.24 -17.87 -25.28
C SER A 339 -32.57 -19.10 -24.65
N TRP A 340 -33.38 -19.87 -23.92
CA TRP A 340 -33.03 -21.18 -23.41
C TRP A 340 -34.19 -22.17 -23.58
N SER A 341 -33.87 -23.46 -23.64
CA SER A 341 -34.85 -24.54 -23.72
C SER A 341 -34.33 -25.75 -22.97
N PHE A 342 -35.23 -26.48 -22.35
CA PHE A 342 -34.94 -27.68 -21.54
C PHE A 342 -36.08 -28.69 -21.67
N THR A 343 -35.75 -29.94 -21.97
CA THR A 343 -36.66 -31.08 -21.92
C THR A 343 -36.12 -32.04 -20.86
N PRO A 344 -36.94 -32.48 -19.89
CA PRO A 344 -36.48 -33.44 -18.89
C PRO A 344 -36.01 -34.76 -19.49
N ASP A 345 -34.79 -35.22 -19.12
CA ASP A 345 -34.26 -36.54 -19.52
C ASP A 345 -34.98 -37.71 -18.81
N THR A 346 -35.58 -37.42 -17.65
CA THR A 346 -36.32 -38.40 -16.83
C THR A 346 -37.79 -38.03 -16.84
N ALA A 347 -38.65 -39.02 -17.17
CA ALA A 347 -40.09 -38.86 -17.12
C ALA A 347 -40.61 -38.37 -15.77
N LEU A 348 -41.45 -37.37 -15.80
CA LEU A 348 -42.18 -36.90 -14.61
C LEU A 348 -43.19 -37.94 -14.17
N ALA A 349 -43.45 -38.03 -12.87
CA ALA A 349 -44.48 -38.89 -12.35
C ALA A 349 -45.87 -38.30 -12.49
N ASP A 350 -46.94 -39.11 -12.46
CA ASP A 350 -48.29 -38.54 -12.34
C ASP A 350 -48.44 -37.69 -11.09
N GLY A 351 -49.05 -36.51 -11.24
CA GLY A 351 -49.33 -35.56 -10.17
C GLY A 351 -49.00 -34.11 -10.47
N ASN A 352 -48.95 -33.28 -9.42
CA ASN A 352 -48.72 -31.87 -9.57
C ASN A 352 -47.22 -31.57 -9.69
N HIS A 353 -46.83 -30.81 -10.69
CA HIS A 353 -45.49 -30.30 -10.93
C HIS A 353 -45.50 -28.78 -10.91
N SER A 354 -44.45 -28.17 -10.35
CA SER A 354 -44.27 -26.73 -10.29
C SER A 354 -42.84 -26.38 -10.67
N PHE A 355 -42.66 -25.93 -11.91
CA PHE A 355 -41.35 -25.61 -12.47
C PHE A 355 -40.92 -24.19 -12.06
N THR A 356 -39.66 -24.04 -11.64
CA THR A 356 -38.96 -22.79 -11.48
C THR A 356 -37.59 -22.87 -12.13
N ALA A 357 -37.01 -21.71 -12.47
CA ALA A 357 -35.67 -21.64 -13.04
C ALA A 357 -34.86 -20.54 -12.41
N THR A 358 -33.56 -20.76 -12.29
CA THR A 358 -32.55 -19.74 -11.92
C THR A 358 -31.52 -19.63 -13.03
N VAL A 359 -30.81 -18.50 -13.14
CA VAL A 359 -29.66 -18.39 -14.02
C VAL A 359 -28.40 -18.14 -13.19
N THR A 360 -27.32 -18.84 -13.53
CA THR A 360 -25.96 -18.61 -12.98
C THR A 360 -25.07 -18.08 -14.08
N ASP A 361 -24.36 -16.99 -13.80
CA ASP A 361 -23.43 -16.35 -14.74
C ASP A 361 -22.03 -16.98 -14.72
N GLY A 362 -21.10 -16.39 -15.51
CA GLY A 362 -19.74 -16.90 -15.68
C GLY A 362 -18.83 -16.76 -14.44
N VAL A 363 -19.21 -15.94 -13.45
CA VAL A 363 -18.47 -15.79 -12.18
C VAL A 363 -19.19 -16.47 -11.00
N GLY A 364 -20.25 -17.24 -11.25
CA GLY A 364 -20.91 -18.09 -10.24
C GLY A 364 -22.08 -17.43 -9.51
N ARG A 365 -22.45 -16.16 -9.83
CA ARG A 365 -23.60 -15.50 -9.22
C ARG A 365 -24.90 -16.13 -9.75
N THR A 366 -25.80 -16.48 -8.84
CA THR A 366 -27.08 -17.11 -9.18
C THR A 366 -28.23 -16.16 -8.85
N SER A 367 -29.15 -16.01 -9.80
CA SER A 367 -30.36 -15.20 -9.67
C SER A 367 -31.34 -15.76 -8.64
N GLU A 368 -32.31 -14.95 -8.25
CA GLU A 368 -33.56 -15.43 -7.66
C GLU A 368 -34.29 -16.36 -8.64
N PRO A 369 -35.12 -17.30 -8.17
CA PRO A 369 -35.91 -18.18 -9.01
C PRO A 369 -37.04 -17.44 -9.73
N THR A 370 -37.47 -17.95 -10.87
CA THR A 370 -38.72 -17.52 -11.54
C THR A 370 -39.94 -17.78 -10.66
N GLY A 371 -41.05 -17.15 -10.96
CA GLY A 371 -42.34 -17.59 -10.45
C GLY A 371 -42.68 -19.00 -10.95
N GLY A 372 -43.35 -19.81 -10.11
CA GLY A 372 -43.72 -21.19 -10.46
C GLY A 372 -44.65 -21.29 -11.66
N PHE A 373 -44.38 -22.26 -12.55
CA PHE A 373 -45.27 -22.69 -13.60
C PHE A 373 -45.81 -24.08 -13.25
N GLY A 374 -47.08 -24.17 -12.84
CA GLY A 374 -47.71 -25.42 -12.40
C GLY A 374 -48.41 -26.15 -13.54
N ILE A 375 -48.27 -27.48 -13.61
CA ILE A 375 -49.04 -28.39 -14.45
C ILE A 375 -49.41 -29.63 -13.67
N VAL A 376 -50.30 -30.46 -14.21
CA VAL A 376 -50.63 -31.80 -13.73
C VAL A 376 -50.29 -32.83 -14.78
N VAL A 377 -49.42 -33.77 -14.45
CA VAL A 377 -49.19 -34.95 -15.33
C VAL A 377 -50.14 -36.04 -14.96
N ASP A 378 -50.92 -36.58 -15.93
CA ASP A 378 -51.83 -37.69 -15.76
C ASP A 378 -51.76 -38.61 -17.00
N THR A 379 -51.14 -39.76 -16.81
CA THR A 379 -50.98 -40.79 -17.85
C THR A 379 -51.95 -41.93 -17.70
N LYS A 380 -52.89 -41.86 -16.70
CA LYS A 380 -53.81 -42.94 -16.40
C LYS A 380 -55.03 -42.88 -17.26
N ALA A 381 -55.30 -44.00 -17.90
CA ALA A 381 -56.57 -44.15 -18.57
C ALA A 381 -57.71 -44.18 -17.53
N PRO A 382 -58.88 -43.61 -17.86
CA PRO A 382 -60.06 -43.79 -17.02
C PRO A 382 -60.37 -45.27 -16.80
N ASP A 383 -60.96 -45.57 -15.66
CA ASP A 383 -61.46 -46.91 -15.41
C ASP A 383 -62.41 -47.36 -16.52
N ALA A 384 -62.38 -48.64 -16.77
CA ALA A 384 -63.32 -49.21 -17.77
C ALA A 384 -64.76 -48.83 -17.43
N ALA A 385 -65.48 -48.42 -18.41
CA ALA A 385 -66.90 -48.16 -18.24
C ALA A 385 -67.59 -49.42 -17.66
N SER A 386 -68.18 -49.22 -16.48
CA SER A 386 -68.97 -50.24 -15.80
C SER A 386 -70.48 -49.99 -16.07
N ASP A 387 -71.29 -50.97 -15.72
CA ASP A 387 -72.75 -50.85 -15.74
C ASP A 387 -73.36 -50.52 -17.11
N LEU A 388 -72.74 -51.07 -18.20
CA LEU A 388 -73.34 -50.99 -19.49
C LEU A 388 -74.72 -51.69 -19.45
N LEU A 389 -75.75 -50.88 -19.46
CA LEU A 389 -77.12 -51.37 -19.59
C LEU A 389 -77.57 -51.26 -21.01
N VAL A 390 -77.81 -52.37 -21.62
CA VAL A 390 -78.52 -52.41 -22.93
C VAL A 390 -79.98 -52.71 -22.63
N THR A 391 -80.86 -51.91 -23.19
CA THR A 391 -82.28 -52.09 -23.04
C THR A 391 -82.93 -52.34 -24.43
N ASP A 392 -83.67 -53.40 -24.55
CA ASP A 392 -84.58 -53.62 -25.66
C ASP A 392 -85.83 -52.77 -25.42
N ASN A 393 -86.17 -51.88 -26.38
CA ASN A 393 -87.33 -51.01 -26.31
C ASN A 393 -88.30 -51.24 -27.44
N VAL A 394 -88.11 -52.30 -28.22
CA VAL A 394 -88.99 -52.68 -29.38
C VAL A 394 -89.56 -54.06 -29.19
N GLY A 395 -90.76 -54.31 -29.71
CA GLY A 395 -91.38 -55.62 -29.66
C GLY A 395 -92.14 -56.02 -28.39
N ALA A 396 -92.36 -57.30 -28.18
CA ALA A 396 -93.18 -57.83 -27.07
C ALA A 396 -92.44 -58.00 -25.77
N TYR A 397 -91.10 -58.00 -25.78
CA TYR A 397 -90.24 -58.09 -24.62
C TYR A 397 -89.36 -56.85 -24.51
N GLN A 398 -89.76 -55.94 -23.67
CA GLN A 398 -89.02 -54.73 -23.43
C GLN A 398 -88.35 -54.77 -22.04
N GLY A 399 -87.13 -54.39 -21.94
CA GLY A 399 -86.39 -54.36 -20.70
C GLY A 399 -84.91 -54.55 -20.85
N PRO A 400 -84.15 -54.66 -19.69
CA PRO A 400 -82.69 -54.90 -19.71
C PRO A 400 -82.33 -56.19 -20.48
N VAL A 401 -81.37 -56.08 -21.40
CA VAL A 401 -80.81 -57.21 -22.15
C VAL A 401 -79.48 -57.62 -21.50
N VAL A 402 -79.28 -58.89 -21.14
CA VAL A 402 -78.06 -59.42 -20.62
C VAL A 402 -77.08 -59.83 -21.71
N SER A 403 -75.79 -59.85 -21.43
CA SER A 403 -74.75 -60.20 -22.41
C SER A 403 -74.95 -61.59 -22.95
N GLY A 404 -75.10 -61.73 -24.28
CA GLY A 404 -75.35 -62.96 -24.99
C GLY A 404 -76.81 -63.18 -25.40
N ASP A 405 -77.76 -62.34 -24.99
CA ASP A 405 -79.11 -62.34 -25.45
C ASP A 405 -79.24 -61.77 -26.88
N THR A 406 -80.32 -62.10 -27.57
CA THR A 406 -80.72 -61.54 -28.86
C THR A 406 -81.93 -60.63 -28.67
N THR A 407 -81.91 -59.48 -29.34
CA THR A 407 -82.98 -58.49 -29.31
C THR A 407 -83.47 -58.26 -30.74
N ASP A 408 -84.72 -57.77 -30.89
CA ASP A 408 -85.32 -57.37 -32.13
C ASP A 408 -85.25 -55.85 -32.39
N ASP A 409 -84.50 -55.15 -31.56
CA ASP A 409 -84.15 -53.71 -31.60
C ASP A 409 -82.94 -53.46 -32.45
#